data_f280927e0545f648543d9e4793e9d87b
#
_entry.id   f280927e0545f648543d9e4793e9d87b
#
_cell.length_a   1.000
_cell.length_b   1.000
_cell.length_c   1.000
_cell.angle_alpha   90.00
_cell.angle_beta   90.00
_cell.angle_gamma   90.00
#
_symmetry.space_group_name_H-M   'P 1'
#
loop_
_entity.id
_entity.type
_entity.pdbx_description
1 polymer ?
#
loop_
_entity_poly.entity_id
_entity_poly.type
_entity_poly.pdbx_seq_one_letter_code
_entity_poly.pdbx_strand_id
1 'polypeptide(L)'
;MRKPSVPLIKRALQRPMSIAFSSVRAFLDAPFDTVIDVRAPSEFAEDHVPGAINLPVLSDAERARVGTVYKQQSPFLARKIGAALVARNAANHIEGPLAEKEGGWRPLVYCWRGGQRSNSFATILRQIGWRVEVIEGGYKSWRKAVIGMLHEALLPHRFVLLDGNTGTAKTDLLHRVAARGGQVLDLEGLANHRGSIFGGMGEQPAQKGFESRLTAALAKLDPATPVLVEAESSRIGDLSVPPSLWTAMCAAPRIDVTAQLSARARYLSEAYADLVEDVSLMETRLDQLIPLQGHARVEAWRKMAAKGDFVDLAGALMALHYDPRYEKSRARHAPKVLERFDLCDMSESAREDAAGRIARFLAEL
;
A
#
# COMPACT_ATOMS: atom_id res chain seq x y z
N MET A 1 -19.90 42.38 57.37
CA MET A 1 -19.94 41.02 56.84
C MET A 1 -19.54 41.07 55.41
N ARG A 2 -18.30 40.69 55.10
CA ARG A 2 -17.80 40.59 53.70
C ARG A 2 -18.15 39.19 53.18
N LYS A 3 -18.82 39.11 51.99
CA LYS A 3 -19.08 37.84 51.28
C LYS A 3 -17.75 37.24 50.75
N PRO A 4 -17.53 35.93 50.89
CA PRO A 4 -16.32 35.30 50.34
C PRO A 4 -16.38 35.36 48.84
N SER A 5 -15.27 35.82 48.22
CA SER A 5 -15.05 35.80 46.78
C SER A 5 -14.83 34.33 46.32
N VAL A 6 -15.71 33.82 45.48
CA VAL A 6 -15.53 32.54 44.77
C VAL A 6 -14.35 32.69 43.83
N PRO A 7 -13.34 31.79 43.88
CA PRO A 7 -12.22 31.87 42.95
C PRO A 7 -12.71 31.58 41.52
N LEU A 8 -12.37 32.50 40.59
CA LEU A 8 -12.54 32.29 39.16
C LEU A 8 -11.78 31.01 38.77
N ILE A 9 -12.54 29.95 38.52
CA ILE A 9 -12.00 28.75 37.85
C ILE A 9 -11.46 29.24 36.52
N LYS A 10 -10.13 29.24 36.37
CA LYS A 10 -9.45 29.48 35.07
C LYS A 10 -10.09 28.54 34.04
N ARG A 11 -10.82 29.11 33.09
CA ARG A 11 -11.21 28.39 31.85
C ARG A 11 -9.92 27.83 31.25
N ALA A 12 -9.66 26.55 31.46
CA ALA A 12 -8.69 25.84 30.70
C ALA A 12 -9.10 26.07 29.22
N LEU A 13 -8.23 26.68 28.44
CA LEU A 13 -8.37 26.82 27.01
C LEU A 13 -8.72 25.41 26.46
N GLN A 14 -9.98 25.21 26.13
CA GLN A 14 -10.41 23.96 25.49
C GLN A 14 -9.62 23.84 24.19
N ARG A 15 -8.61 22.95 24.17
CA ARG A 15 -7.97 22.54 22.91
C ARG A 15 -9.07 22.09 21.95
N PRO A 16 -8.96 22.40 20.65
CA PRO A 16 -9.93 21.93 19.68
C PRO A 16 -10.05 20.40 19.82
N MET A 17 -11.30 19.91 19.89
CA MET A 17 -11.57 18.47 20.03
C MET A 17 -11.38 17.71 18.71
N SER A 18 -11.05 18.41 17.63
CA SER A 18 -10.73 17.87 16.31
C SER A 18 -9.47 18.53 15.77
N ILE A 19 -8.73 17.76 14.97
CA ILE A 19 -7.49 18.19 14.34
C ILE A 19 -7.60 18.06 12.83
N ALA A 20 -7.21 19.11 12.10
CA ALA A 20 -7.02 19.09 10.66
C ALA A 20 -5.53 18.98 10.36
N PHE A 21 -5.19 18.26 9.28
CA PHE A 21 -3.83 18.12 8.81
C PHE A 21 -3.61 18.91 7.53
N SER A 22 -2.53 19.67 7.46
CA SER A 22 -2.18 20.51 6.32
C SER A 22 -1.62 19.69 5.14
N SER A 23 -1.08 18.50 5.42
CA SER A 23 -0.50 17.60 4.43
C SER A 23 -0.53 16.14 4.91
N VAL A 24 -0.31 15.20 3.98
CA VAL A 24 -0.14 13.77 4.29
C VAL A 24 1.05 13.58 5.25
N ARG A 25 2.17 14.26 5.01
CA ARG A 25 3.36 14.18 5.86
C ARG A 25 3.06 14.63 7.29
N ALA A 26 2.39 15.78 7.45
CA ALA A 26 1.99 16.27 8.76
C ALA A 26 1.05 15.31 9.52
N PHE A 27 0.23 14.56 8.76
CA PHE A 27 -0.61 13.52 9.34
C PHE A 27 0.22 12.32 9.82
N LEU A 28 1.14 11.82 8.98
CA LEU A 28 1.96 10.64 9.31
C LEU A 28 2.95 10.90 10.45
N ASP A 29 3.43 12.12 10.58
CA ASP A 29 4.38 12.54 11.61
C ASP A 29 3.67 13.04 12.90
N ALA A 30 2.32 12.99 12.94
CA ALA A 30 1.55 13.46 14.07
C ALA A 30 1.81 12.59 15.32
N PRO A 31 2.00 13.21 16.50
CA PRO A 31 2.46 12.53 17.72
C PRO A 31 1.32 11.81 18.45
N PHE A 32 0.66 10.88 17.76
CA PHE A 32 -0.36 9.99 18.32
C PHE A 32 0.18 8.57 18.46
N ASP A 33 -0.15 7.94 19.59
CA ASP A 33 0.32 6.56 19.84
C ASP A 33 -0.44 5.53 19.00
N THR A 34 -1.67 5.86 18.62
CA THR A 34 -2.55 4.96 17.85
C THR A 34 -3.55 5.76 17.04
N VAL A 35 -3.71 5.42 15.78
CA VAL A 35 -4.80 5.90 14.93
C VAL A 35 -5.90 4.84 14.90
N ILE A 36 -7.14 5.24 15.21
CA ILE A 36 -8.29 4.35 15.35
C ILE A 36 -9.36 4.68 14.32
N ASP A 37 -9.65 3.71 13.47
CA ASP A 37 -10.80 3.73 12.58
C ASP A 37 -12.00 3.08 13.26
N VAL A 38 -13.04 3.88 13.54
CA VAL A 38 -14.28 3.37 14.14
C VAL A 38 -15.37 3.04 13.11
N ARG A 39 -15.02 2.98 11.82
CA ARG A 39 -15.94 2.53 10.77
C ARG A 39 -16.17 1.03 10.87
N ALA A 40 -17.19 0.56 10.16
CA ALA A 40 -17.48 -0.86 10.08
C ALA A 40 -16.32 -1.65 9.43
N PRO A 41 -16.17 -2.97 9.73
CA PRO A 41 -15.05 -3.77 9.24
C PRO A 41 -14.90 -3.76 7.71
N SER A 42 -16.01 -3.81 6.96
CA SER A 42 -15.97 -3.75 5.50
C SER A 42 -15.47 -2.40 4.95
N GLU A 43 -15.81 -1.29 5.62
CA GLU A 43 -15.29 0.04 5.28
C GLU A 43 -13.79 0.13 5.50
N PHE A 44 -13.28 -0.49 6.57
CA PHE A 44 -11.85 -0.55 6.90
C PHE A 44 -11.08 -1.45 5.92
N ALA A 45 -11.63 -2.61 5.60
CA ALA A 45 -11.01 -3.55 4.67
C ALA A 45 -10.84 -2.98 3.25
N GLU A 46 -11.82 -2.18 2.79
CA GLU A 46 -11.75 -1.52 1.48
C GLU A 46 -10.59 -0.51 1.43
N ASP A 47 -10.49 0.35 2.45
CA ASP A 47 -9.40 1.33 2.59
C ASP A 47 -9.43 1.95 3.99
N HIS A 48 -8.26 2.30 4.50
CA HIS A 48 -8.08 2.99 5.78
C HIS A 48 -6.81 3.84 5.77
N VAL A 49 -6.68 4.69 6.75
CA VAL A 49 -5.44 5.44 6.99
C VAL A 49 -4.33 4.44 7.34
N PRO A 50 -3.20 4.41 6.62
CA PRO A 50 -2.10 3.49 6.89
C PRO A 50 -1.64 3.52 8.35
N GLY A 51 -1.54 2.34 8.96
CA GLY A 51 -1.21 2.17 10.38
C GLY A 51 -2.38 2.33 11.35
N ALA A 52 -3.59 2.61 10.88
CA ALA A 52 -4.78 2.61 11.73
C ALA A 52 -5.18 1.19 12.13
N ILE A 53 -5.70 1.06 13.36
CA ILE A 53 -6.39 -0.16 13.82
C ILE A 53 -7.90 0.03 13.67
N ASN A 54 -8.62 -1.06 13.42
CA ASN A 54 -10.08 -1.01 13.36
C ASN A 54 -10.70 -1.35 14.73
N LEU A 55 -11.39 -0.39 15.33
CA LEU A 55 -12.23 -0.58 16.50
C LEU A 55 -13.65 -0.15 16.14
N PRO A 56 -14.42 -0.97 15.44
CA PRO A 56 -15.69 -0.58 14.86
C PRO A 56 -16.72 -0.32 15.96
N VAL A 57 -17.29 0.88 15.98
CA VAL A 57 -18.40 1.19 16.90
C VAL A 57 -19.75 0.69 16.39
N LEU A 58 -19.81 0.18 15.17
CA LEU A 58 -20.91 -0.57 14.57
C LEU A 58 -20.32 -1.67 13.70
N SER A 59 -20.80 -2.89 13.85
CA SER A 59 -20.56 -3.96 12.87
C SER A 59 -21.20 -3.62 11.52
N ASP A 60 -20.90 -4.40 10.47
CA ASP A 60 -21.50 -4.19 9.15
C ASP A 60 -23.03 -4.34 9.20
N ALA A 61 -23.55 -5.34 9.92
CA ALA A 61 -24.97 -5.56 10.10
C ALA A 61 -25.64 -4.43 10.89
N GLU A 62 -25.03 -3.97 11.98
CA GLU A 62 -25.51 -2.86 12.78
C GLU A 62 -25.54 -1.55 12.00
N ARG A 63 -24.47 -1.29 11.21
CA ARG A 63 -24.39 -0.13 10.33
C ARG A 63 -25.50 -0.15 9.27
N ALA A 64 -25.73 -1.30 8.63
CA ALA A 64 -26.79 -1.47 7.66
C ALA A 64 -28.16 -1.21 8.30
N ARG A 65 -28.43 -1.82 9.47
CA ARG A 65 -29.67 -1.60 10.24
C ARG A 65 -29.91 -0.13 10.58
N VAL A 66 -28.92 0.54 11.17
CA VAL A 66 -29.02 1.96 11.53
C VAL A 66 -29.26 2.82 10.29
N GLY A 67 -28.56 2.52 9.17
CA GLY A 67 -28.72 3.22 7.90
C GLY A 67 -30.12 3.06 7.30
N THR A 68 -30.71 1.88 7.38
CA THR A 68 -32.08 1.60 6.92
C THR A 68 -33.10 2.38 7.76
N VAL A 69 -32.99 2.32 9.08
CA VAL A 69 -33.89 3.08 9.98
C VAL A 69 -33.78 4.59 9.74
N TYR A 70 -32.56 5.08 9.49
CA TYR A 70 -32.35 6.50 9.20
C TYR A 70 -33.07 6.96 7.91
N LYS A 71 -33.02 6.15 6.87
CA LYS A 71 -33.61 6.49 5.55
C LYS A 71 -35.11 6.23 5.50
N GLN A 72 -35.57 5.14 6.10
CA GLN A 72 -36.94 4.62 5.88
C GLN A 72 -37.91 4.92 7.02
N GLN A 73 -37.42 5.25 8.23
CA GLN A 73 -38.29 5.46 9.39
C GLN A 73 -38.06 6.86 10.01
N SER A 74 -37.01 7.03 10.81
CA SER A 74 -36.77 8.25 11.53
C SER A 74 -35.27 8.48 11.82
N PRO A 75 -34.71 9.66 11.44
CA PRO A 75 -33.37 10.02 11.83
C PRO A 75 -33.15 10.06 13.35
N PHE A 76 -34.18 10.39 14.13
CA PHE A 76 -34.09 10.36 15.59
C PHE A 76 -34.02 8.94 16.15
N LEU A 77 -34.86 8.04 15.64
CA LEU A 77 -34.85 6.64 16.05
C LEU A 77 -33.51 5.97 15.70
N ALA A 78 -33.01 6.23 14.49
CA ALA A 78 -31.69 5.74 14.06
C ALA A 78 -30.57 6.21 14.98
N ARG A 79 -30.57 7.50 15.40
CA ARG A 79 -29.60 8.03 16.35
C ARG A 79 -29.72 7.37 17.74
N LYS A 80 -30.94 7.11 18.20
CA LYS A 80 -31.16 6.43 19.48
C LYS A 80 -30.62 5.00 19.46
N ILE A 81 -30.92 4.23 18.40
CA ILE A 81 -30.41 2.88 18.22
C ILE A 81 -28.89 2.91 18.06
N GLY A 82 -28.37 3.79 17.22
CA GLY A 82 -26.93 3.92 16.96
C GLY A 82 -26.16 4.29 18.23
N ALA A 83 -26.67 5.20 19.07
CA ALA A 83 -26.02 5.56 20.32
C ALA A 83 -25.91 4.38 21.29
N ALA A 84 -26.96 3.57 21.42
CA ALA A 84 -26.93 2.37 22.26
C ALA A 84 -25.93 1.32 21.78
N LEU A 85 -25.84 1.12 20.45
CA LEU A 85 -24.88 0.20 19.83
C LEU A 85 -23.44 0.69 20.01
N VAL A 86 -23.18 1.99 19.73
CA VAL A 86 -21.87 2.61 19.92
C VAL A 86 -21.39 2.49 21.36
N ALA A 87 -22.27 2.73 22.34
CA ALA A 87 -21.91 2.60 23.76
C ALA A 87 -21.53 1.17 24.15
N ARG A 88 -22.28 0.18 23.66
CA ARG A 88 -22.00 -1.25 23.91
C ARG A 88 -20.67 -1.68 23.26
N ASN A 89 -20.46 -1.34 22.00
CA ASN A 89 -19.23 -1.69 21.28
C ASN A 89 -18.01 -0.95 21.85
N ALA A 90 -18.19 0.30 22.32
CA ALA A 90 -17.14 1.02 23.03
C ALA A 90 -16.73 0.33 24.34
N ALA A 91 -17.69 -0.16 25.12
CA ALA A 91 -17.41 -0.93 26.33
C ALA A 91 -16.60 -2.19 26.02
N ASN A 92 -17.00 -2.96 24.99
CA ASN A 92 -16.26 -4.15 24.56
C ASN A 92 -14.81 -3.81 24.14
N HIS A 93 -14.60 -2.68 23.47
CA HIS A 93 -13.25 -2.24 23.10
C HIS A 93 -12.40 -1.83 24.31
N ILE A 94 -13.00 -1.19 25.31
CA ILE A 94 -12.31 -0.78 26.53
C ILE A 94 -11.91 -2.02 27.36
N GLU A 95 -12.81 -2.99 27.51
CA GLU A 95 -12.57 -4.24 28.24
C GLU A 95 -11.65 -5.23 27.51
N GLY A 96 -11.52 -5.09 26.17
CA GLY A 96 -10.72 -5.94 25.31
C GLY A 96 -9.43 -5.25 24.82
N PRO A 97 -9.37 -4.82 23.54
CA PRO A 97 -8.13 -4.35 22.90
C PRO A 97 -7.54 -3.07 23.53
N LEU A 98 -8.28 -2.34 24.36
CA LEU A 98 -7.81 -1.15 25.04
C LEU A 98 -7.53 -1.35 26.54
N ALA A 99 -7.76 -2.55 27.09
CA ALA A 99 -7.64 -2.85 28.52
C ALA A 99 -6.25 -2.50 29.10
N GLU A 100 -5.20 -2.75 28.33
CA GLU A 100 -3.81 -2.52 28.73
C GLU A 100 -3.30 -1.08 28.44
N LYS A 101 -4.17 -0.17 27.99
CA LYS A 101 -3.74 1.20 27.66
C LYS A 101 -3.67 2.07 28.91
N GLU A 102 -2.48 2.59 29.17
CA GLU A 102 -2.22 3.47 30.32
C GLU A 102 -2.80 4.88 30.14
N GLY A 103 -2.86 5.66 31.25
CA GLY A 103 -3.45 7.01 31.26
C GLY A 103 -2.74 8.04 30.36
N GLY A 104 -1.49 7.79 29.98
CA GLY A 104 -0.72 8.64 29.07
C GLY A 104 -1.06 8.50 27.59
N TRP A 105 -1.78 7.45 27.20
CA TRP A 105 -2.10 7.11 25.83
C TRP A 105 -2.88 8.21 25.09
N ARG A 106 -2.47 8.47 23.82
CA ARG A 106 -2.98 9.58 23.00
C ARG A 106 -3.50 9.05 21.66
N PRO A 107 -4.74 8.54 21.60
CA PRO A 107 -5.31 8.06 20.35
C PRO A 107 -5.85 9.19 19.48
N LEU A 108 -5.76 8.99 18.16
CA LEU A 108 -6.42 9.78 17.14
C LEU A 108 -7.55 8.94 16.54
N VAL A 109 -8.79 9.42 16.64
CA VAL A 109 -9.97 8.64 16.23
C VAL A 109 -10.59 9.25 14.97
N TYR A 110 -11.05 8.40 14.06
CA TYR A 110 -11.84 8.89 12.92
C TYR A 110 -12.99 7.93 12.54
N CYS A 111 -13.99 8.50 11.88
CA CYS A 111 -15.00 7.78 11.13
C CYS A 111 -15.07 8.32 9.70
N TRP A 112 -16.16 8.09 8.98
CA TRP A 112 -16.30 8.54 7.59
C TRP A 112 -16.12 10.05 7.37
N ARG A 113 -16.71 10.89 8.26
CA ARG A 113 -16.72 12.38 8.14
C ARG A 113 -16.30 13.10 9.41
N GLY A 114 -15.72 12.43 10.39
CA GLY A 114 -15.45 13.03 11.71
C GLY A 114 -16.71 13.43 12.48
N GLY A 115 -17.82 12.70 12.24
CA GLY A 115 -19.14 12.99 12.81
C GLY A 115 -19.48 12.17 14.07
N GLN A 116 -20.74 11.78 14.20
CA GLN A 116 -21.28 11.16 15.43
C GLN A 116 -20.52 9.92 15.89
N ARG A 117 -20.16 8.98 15.02
CA ARG A 117 -19.49 7.73 15.40
C ARG A 117 -18.16 7.99 16.14
N SER A 118 -17.26 8.77 15.52
CA SER A 118 -15.95 9.08 16.11
C SER A 118 -16.06 9.99 17.34
N ASN A 119 -16.97 10.97 17.33
CA ASN A 119 -17.13 11.86 18.49
C ASN A 119 -17.76 11.14 19.70
N SER A 120 -18.73 10.25 19.50
CA SER A 120 -19.32 9.47 20.59
C SER A 120 -18.28 8.55 21.24
N PHE A 121 -17.48 7.83 20.44
CA PHE A 121 -16.40 6.99 20.94
C PHE A 121 -15.33 7.83 21.68
N ALA A 122 -14.85 8.89 21.04
CA ALA A 122 -13.87 9.80 21.64
C ALA A 122 -14.36 10.43 22.96
N THR A 123 -15.65 10.71 23.09
CA THR A 123 -16.24 11.23 24.33
C THR A 123 -16.14 10.22 25.48
N ILE A 124 -16.45 8.95 25.21
CA ILE A 124 -16.33 7.87 26.20
C ILE A 124 -14.86 7.72 26.63
N LEU A 125 -13.93 7.66 25.66
CA LEU A 125 -12.50 7.53 25.97
C LEU A 125 -11.94 8.72 26.77
N ARG A 126 -12.40 9.95 26.48
CA ARG A 126 -12.00 11.14 27.21
C ARG A 126 -12.51 11.13 28.68
N GLN A 127 -13.67 10.53 28.95
CA GLN A 127 -14.18 10.38 30.31
C GLN A 127 -13.33 9.47 31.18
N ILE A 128 -12.59 8.53 30.58
CA ILE A 128 -11.59 7.69 31.24
C ILE A 128 -10.34 8.53 31.61
N GLY A 129 -10.09 9.64 30.93
CA GLY A 129 -8.93 10.50 31.11
C GLY A 129 -7.91 10.52 29.98
N TRP A 130 -8.11 9.72 28.90
CA TRP A 130 -7.22 9.70 27.77
C TRP A 130 -7.31 10.98 26.90
N ARG A 131 -6.18 11.36 26.29
CA ARG A 131 -6.06 12.57 25.45
C ARG A 131 -6.46 12.28 24.01
N VAL A 132 -7.75 12.10 23.76
CA VAL A 132 -8.30 11.68 22.48
C VAL A 132 -8.56 12.86 21.57
N GLU A 133 -8.07 12.80 20.34
CA GLU A 133 -8.41 13.75 19.28
C GLU A 133 -9.18 13.06 18.15
N VAL A 134 -9.92 13.84 17.38
CA VAL A 134 -10.73 13.34 16.24
C VAL A 134 -10.26 14.01 14.98
N ILE A 135 -10.09 13.24 13.89
CA ILE A 135 -9.74 13.80 12.58
C ILE A 135 -10.91 14.62 12.05
N GLU A 136 -10.66 15.91 11.77
CA GLU A 136 -11.62 16.78 11.11
C GLU A 136 -11.91 16.27 9.69
N GLY A 137 -13.20 16.14 9.35
CA GLY A 137 -13.62 15.52 8.08
C GLY A 137 -13.42 14.00 8.00
N GLY A 138 -12.74 13.39 8.97
CA GLY A 138 -12.54 11.94 9.08
C GLY A 138 -11.83 11.32 7.89
N TYR A 139 -12.17 10.07 7.53
CA TYR A 139 -11.61 9.36 6.37
C TYR A 139 -11.75 10.16 5.06
N LYS A 140 -12.81 10.93 4.88
CA LYS A 140 -12.97 11.75 3.67
C LYS A 140 -11.85 12.77 3.48
N SER A 141 -11.33 13.37 4.55
CA SER A 141 -10.20 14.30 4.44
C SER A 141 -8.91 13.56 4.06
N TRP A 142 -8.66 12.38 4.61
CA TRP A 142 -7.57 11.51 4.16
C TRP A 142 -7.71 11.18 2.67
N ARG A 143 -8.87 10.67 2.25
CA ARG A 143 -9.09 10.27 0.85
C ARG A 143 -8.95 11.45 -0.12
N LYS A 144 -9.37 12.65 0.29
CA LYS A 144 -9.16 13.88 -0.49
C LYS A 144 -7.67 14.18 -0.66
N ALA A 145 -6.86 14.02 0.38
CA ALA A 145 -5.41 14.22 0.30
C ALA A 145 -4.74 13.19 -0.63
N VAL A 146 -5.17 11.91 -0.56
CA VAL A 146 -4.72 10.85 -1.46
C VAL A 146 -5.04 11.19 -2.93
N ILE A 147 -6.28 11.59 -3.22
CA ILE A 147 -6.69 12.00 -4.58
C ILE A 147 -5.88 13.21 -5.05
N GLY A 148 -5.75 14.24 -4.21
CA GLY A 148 -4.96 15.42 -4.54
C GLY A 148 -3.52 15.09 -4.93
N MET A 149 -2.87 14.17 -4.19
CA MET A 149 -1.48 13.78 -4.49
C MET A 149 -1.36 12.89 -5.73
N LEU A 150 -2.22 11.88 -5.86
CA LEU A 150 -2.03 10.82 -6.85
C LEU A 150 -2.77 11.04 -8.19
N HIS A 151 -3.77 11.94 -8.22
CA HIS A 151 -4.60 12.15 -9.40
C HIS A 151 -4.60 13.58 -9.92
N GLU A 152 -4.27 14.59 -9.07
CA GLU A 152 -4.43 16.01 -9.43
C GLU A 152 -3.09 16.77 -9.46
N ALA A 153 -2.11 16.37 -8.65
CA ALA A 153 -0.82 17.06 -8.54
C ALA A 153 0.29 16.37 -9.33
N LEU A 154 1.31 17.13 -9.72
CA LEU A 154 2.59 16.58 -10.15
C LEU A 154 3.38 16.15 -8.91
N LEU A 155 3.96 14.95 -8.97
CA LEU A 155 4.82 14.45 -7.90
C LEU A 155 6.18 15.16 -7.94
N PRO A 156 6.67 15.70 -6.80
CA PRO A 156 7.93 16.43 -6.78
C PRO A 156 9.16 15.53 -6.79
N HIS A 157 8.98 14.20 -6.72
CA HIS A 157 10.05 13.24 -6.56
C HIS A 157 10.85 13.03 -7.84
N ARG A 158 12.15 12.79 -7.69
CA ARG A 158 13.09 12.47 -8.78
C ARG A 158 13.13 10.96 -8.99
N PHE A 159 12.23 10.41 -9.78
CA PHE A 159 12.20 8.96 -10.04
C PHE A 159 13.30 8.53 -11.00
N VAL A 160 13.86 7.34 -10.73
CA VAL A 160 14.74 6.57 -11.62
C VAL A 160 14.14 5.16 -11.72
N LEU A 161 13.84 4.71 -12.93
CA LEU A 161 13.28 3.37 -13.13
C LEU A 161 14.38 2.30 -13.02
N LEU A 162 14.14 1.26 -12.26
CA LEU A 162 14.92 0.03 -12.30
C LEU A 162 14.29 -0.90 -13.33
N ASP A 163 14.86 -0.93 -14.54
CA ASP A 163 14.37 -1.71 -15.66
C ASP A 163 15.23 -2.97 -15.85
N GLY A 164 14.64 -3.96 -16.45
CA GLY A 164 15.26 -5.25 -16.75
C GLY A 164 14.19 -6.26 -17.10
N ASN A 165 14.57 -7.26 -17.90
CA ASN A 165 13.67 -8.34 -18.29
C ASN A 165 13.24 -9.18 -17.08
N THR A 166 12.21 -10.00 -17.25
CA THR A 166 11.78 -10.96 -16.20
C THR A 166 12.97 -11.82 -15.75
N GLY A 167 13.10 -12.02 -14.44
CA GLY A 167 14.17 -12.81 -13.85
C GLY A 167 15.50 -12.06 -13.61
N THR A 168 15.58 -10.74 -13.84
CA THR A 168 16.78 -9.93 -13.50
C THR A 168 16.82 -9.47 -12.04
N ALA A 169 16.01 -10.05 -11.16
CA ALA A 169 15.98 -9.77 -9.71
C ALA A 169 15.72 -8.30 -9.34
N LYS A 170 14.91 -7.56 -10.12
CA LYS A 170 14.65 -6.13 -9.86
C LYS A 170 14.21 -5.85 -8.43
N THR A 171 13.23 -6.57 -7.92
CA THR A 171 12.69 -6.38 -6.58
C THR A 171 13.70 -6.71 -5.48
N ASP A 172 14.51 -7.78 -5.66
CA ASP A 172 15.62 -8.09 -4.74
C ASP A 172 16.69 -6.99 -4.75
N LEU A 173 17.07 -6.50 -5.93
CA LEU A 173 18.00 -5.38 -6.06
C LEU A 173 17.45 -4.08 -5.43
N LEU A 174 16.17 -3.79 -5.62
CA LEU A 174 15.49 -2.65 -5.01
C LEU A 174 15.60 -2.72 -3.48
N HIS A 175 15.29 -3.86 -2.88
CA HIS A 175 15.38 -4.07 -1.43
C HIS A 175 16.82 -3.97 -0.92
N ARG A 176 17.80 -4.49 -1.66
CA ARG A 176 19.22 -4.37 -1.31
C ARG A 176 19.73 -2.93 -1.40
N VAL A 177 19.23 -2.14 -2.35
CA VAL A 177 19.51 -0.69 -2.43
C VAL A 177 18.90 0.04 -1.24
N ALA A 178 17.65 -0.29 -0.86
CA ALA A 178 17.01 0.25 0.34
C ALA A 178 17.80 -0.04 1.62
N ALA A 179 18.30 -1.28 1.78
CA ALA A 179 19.12 -1.68 2.91
C ALA A 179 20.45 -0.90 3.00
N ARG A 180 20.89 -0.26 1.92
CA ARG A 180 22.07 0.62 1.85
C ARG A 180 21.74 2.11 2.00
N GLY A 181 20.49 2.43 2.35
CA GLY A 181 20.04 3.81 2.57
C GLY A 181 19.56 4.52 1.29
N GLY A 182 19.49 3.85 0.14
CA GLY A 182 18.87 4.40 -1.06
C GLY A 182 17.36 4.54 -0.90
N GLN A 183 16.78 5.61 -1.44
CA GLN A 183 15.32 5.73 -1.47
C GLN A 183 14.72 4.85 -2.55
N VAL A 184 13.71 4.06 -2.17
CA VAL A 184 13.03 3.14 -3.08
C VAL A 184 11.52 3.26 -2.96
N LEU A 185 10.82 2.92 -4.04
CA LEU A 185 9.37 2.77 -4.07
C LEU A 185 9.06 1.36 -4.60
N ASP A 186 8.72 0.45 -3.69
CA ASP A 186 8.37 -0.94 -3.98
C ASP A 186 6.89 -1.04 -4.38
N LEU A 187 6.62 -0.96 -5.66
CA LEU A 187 5.25 -1.02 -6.20
C LEU A 187 4.67 -2.44 -6.12
N GLU A 188 5.47 -3.47 -6.35
CA GLU A 188 5.06 -4.86 -6.26
C GLU A 188 4.67 -5.22 -4.81
N GLY A 189 5.48 -4.83 -3.83
CA GLY A 189 5.18 -5.04 -2.42
C GLY A 189 3.94 -4.28 -1.96
N LEU A 190 3.77 -3.02 -2.36
CA LEU A 190 2.56 -2.23 -2.06
C LEU A 190 1.29 -2.85 -2.66
N ALA A 191 1.41 -3.46 -3.84
CA ALA A 191 0.32 -4.12 -4.56
C ALA A 191 0.07 -5.57 -4.11
N ASN A 192 0.96 -6.15 -3.29
CA ASN A 192 0.98 -7.59 -2.97
C ASN A 192 0.98 -8.46 -4.24
N HIS A 193 1.82 -8.10 -5.24
CA HIS A 193 1.82 -8.76 -6.55
C HIS A 193 3.12 -8.49 -7.34
N ARG A 194 3.78 -9.54 -7.82
CA ARG A 194 5.06 -9.50 -8.57
C ARG A 194 4.92 -9.06 -10.05
N GLY A 195 3.92 -8.29 -10.41
CA GLY A 195 3.74 -7.68 -11.75
C GLY A 195 3.43 -8.66 -12.91
N SER A 196 3.62 -9.97 -12.76
CA SER A 196 3.43 -10.98 -13.82
C SER A 196 2.14 -11.79 -13.63
N ILE A 197 1.71 -12.55 -14.66
CA ILE A 197 0.58 -13.50 -14.53
C ILE A 197 0.80 -14.52 -13.41
N PHE A 198 2.05 -14.86 -13.14
CA PHE A 198 2.44 -15.75 -12.04
C PHE A 198 2.71 -15.01 -10.73
N GLY A 199 2.53 -13.69 -10.71
CA GLY A 199 3.01 -12.82 -9.65
C GLY A 199 2.11 -12.66 -8.43
N GLY A 200 0.98 -13.37 -8.32
CA GLY A 200 0.12 -13.27 -7.15
C GLY A 200 0.83 -13.73 -5.87
N MET A 201 0.88 -12.86 -4.86
CA MET A 201 1.45 -13.14 -3.53
C MET A 201 0.35 -13.27 -2.46
N GLY A 202 -0.88 -13.59 -2.87
CA GLY A 202 -2.08 -13.61 -2.04
C GLY A 202 -3.12 -12.60 -2.52
N GLU A 203 -4.04 -12.21 -1.63
CA GLU A 203 -5.08 -11.24 -1.97
C GLU A 203 -4.49 -9.83 -2.15
N GLN A 204 -4.76 -9.22 -3.30
CA GLN A 204 -4.40 -7.82 -3.54
C GLN A 204 -5.29 -6.88 -2.71
N PRO A 205 -4.76 -5.74 -2.25
CA PRO A 205 -5.60 -4.73 -1.63
C PRO A 205 -6.63 -4.18 -2.64
N ALA A 206 -7.72 -3.61 -2.15
CA ALA A 206 -8.57 -2.80 -3.01
C ALA A 206 -7.77 -1.60 -3.59
N GLN A 207 -8.19 -1.08 -4.75
CA GLN A 207 -7.51 0.07 -5.41
C GLN A 207 -7.29 1.25 -4.46
N LYS A 208 -8.29 1.59 -3.62
CA LYS A 208 -8.18 2.68 -2.65
C LYS A 208 -7.12 2.38 -1.58
N GLY A 209 -7.09 1.14 -1.08
CA GLY A 209 -6.09 0.70 -0.10
C GLY A 209 -4.67 0.76 -0.65
N PHE A 210 -4.47 0.32 -1.90
CA PHE A 210 -3.20 0.48 -2.61
C PHE A 210 -2.80 1.96 -2.71
N GLU A 211 -3.71 2.84 -3.15
CA GLU A 211 -3.44 4.28 -3.25
C GLU A 211 -3.12 4.92 -1.90
N SER A 212 -3.78 4.52 -0.83
CA SER A 212 -3.48 5.00 0.53
C SER A 212 -2.08 4.58 0.99
N ARG A 213 -1.69 3.33 0.76
CA ARG A 213 -0.32 2.83 1.05
C ARG A 213 0.73 3.55 0.22
N LEU A 214 0.47 3.71 -1.08
CA LEU A 214 1.35 4.44 -2.00
C LEU A 214 1.55 5.90 -1.58
N THR A 215 0.46 6.58 -1.22
CA THR A 215 0.51 7.97 -0.71
C THR A 215 1.37 8.08 0.53
N ALA A 216 1.22 7.15 1.47
CA ALA A 216 2.02 7.13 2.70
C ALA A 216 3.50 6.82 2.42
N ALA A 217 3.79 5.94 1.46
CA ALA A 217 5.16 5.65 1.03
C ALA A 217 5.81 6.90 0.40
N LEU A 218 5.16 7.52 -0.57
CA LEU A 218 5.63 8.73 -1.23
C LEU A 218 5.85 9.90 -0.25
N ALA A 219 4.96 10.09 0.70
CA ALA A 219 5.08 11.17 1.68
C ALA A 219 6.30 11.04 2.62
N LYS A 220 6.89 9.85 2.73
CA LYS A 220 8.12 9.60 3.53
C LYS A 220 9.40 9.86 2.75
N LEU A 221 9.33 9.88 1.41
CA LEU A 221 10.49 10.09 0.55
C LEU A 221 10.87 11.57 0.48
N ASP A 222 12.16 11.84 0.41
CA ASP A 222 12.71 13.17 0.18
C ASP A 222 12.70 13.48 -1.33
N PRO A 223 11.97 14.50 -1.80
CA PRO A 223 11.96 14.87 -3.21
C PRO A 223 13.31 15.30 -3.79
N ALA A 224 14.26 15.75 -2.94
CA ALA A 224 15.59 16.18 -3.38
C ALA A 224 16.50 15.00 -3.75
N THR A 225 16.25 13.81 -3.21
CA THR A 225 17.07 12.61 -3.40
C THR A 225 16.41 11.69 -4.45
N PRO A 226 17.17 11.06 -5.36
CA PRO A 226 16.63 10.11 -6.32
C PRO A 226 15.86 8.96 -5.65
N VAL A 227 14.75 8.58 -6.26
CA VAL A 227 13.90 7.47 -5.82
C VAL A 227 13.95 6.37 -6.87
N LEU A 228 14.52 5.21 -6.53
CA LEU A 228 14.49 4.04 -7.38
C LEU A 228 13.12 3.38 -7.31
N VAL A 229 12.53 3.07 -8.46
CA VAL A 229 11.22 2.40 -8.57
C VAL A 229 11.26 1.36 -9.68
N GLU A 230 10.55 0.24 -9.51
CA GLU A 230 10.48 -0.78 -10.56
C GLU A 230 9.80 -0.24 -11.82
N ALA A 231 10.36 -0.59 -12.98
CA ALA A 231 9.78 -0.27 -14.29
C ALA A 231 8.53 -1.14 -14.56
N GLU A 232 7.48 -0.89 -13.81
CA GLU A 232 6.20 -1.58 -13.94
C GLU A 232 5.34 -1.00 -15.08
N SER A 233 4.32 -1.74 -15.48
CA SER A 233 3.30 -1.26 -16.40
C SER A 233 2.31 -0.33 -15.67
N SER A 234 1.37 0.27 -16.42
CA SER A 234 0.28 1.05 -15.82
C SER A 234 -0.68 0.22 -14.94
N ARG A 235 -0.48 -1.12 -14.91
CA ARG A 235 -1.25 -2.06 -14.07
C ARG A 235 -0.33 -3.08 -13.42
N ILE A 236 -0.62 -3.39 -12.15
CA ILE A 236 0.07 -4.41 -11.35
C ILE A 236 -1.01 -5.38 -10.85
N GLY A 237 -1.13 -6.53 -11.51
CA GLY A 237 -2.29 -7.40 -11.33
C GLY A 237 -3.60 -6.67 -11.67
N ASP A 238 -4.53 -6.61 -10.73
CA ASP A 238 -5.82 -5.92 -10.88
C ASP A 238 -5.76 -4.43 -10.55
N LEU A 239 -4.64 -3.95 -10.01
CA LEU A 239 -4.47 -2.56 -9.58
C LEU A 239 -3.94 -1.68 -10.71
N SER A 240 -4.40 -0.44 -10.74
CA SER A 240 -3.90 0.58 -11.66
C SER A 240 -2.93 1.52 -10.94
N VAL A 241 -1.79 1.80 -11.57
CA VAL A 241 -0.86 2.85 -11.12
C VAL A 241 -1.55 4.20 -11.30
N PRO A 242 -1.65 5.03 -10.25
CA PRO A 242 -2.34 6.31 -10.34
C PRO A 242 -1.71 7.27 -11.35
N PRO A 243 -2.52 8.17 -11.98
CA PRO A 243 -2.08 9.00 -13.10
C PRO A 243 -0.84 9.86 -12.82
N SER A 244 -0.76 10.49 -11.64
CA SER A 244 0.39 11.34 -11.30
C SER A 244 1.70 10.54 -11.23
N LEU A 245 1.67 9.34 -10.64
CA LEU A 245 2.84 8.48 -10.60
C LEU A 245 3.16 7.92 -11.98
N TRP A 246 2.17 7.43 -12.72
CA TRP A 246 2.38 6.90 -14.06
C TRP A 246 3.01 7.93 -15.00
N THR A 247 2.54 9.17 -14.97
CA THR A 247 3.12 10.27 -15.75
C THR A 247 4.59 10.52 -15.36
N ALA A 248 4.88 10.54 -14.05
CA ALA A 248 6.24 10.73 -13.57
C ALA A 248 7.16 9.56 -13.96
N MET A 249 6.69 8.31 -13.87
CA MET A 249 7.43 7.12 -14.30
C MET A 249 7.70 7.12 -15.82
N CYS A 250 6.74 7.50 -16.65
CA CYS A 250 6.93 7.59 -18.10
C CYS A 250 7.98 8.63 -18.50
N ALA A 251 8.15 9.69 -17.73
CA ALA A 251 9.13 10.75 -17.96
C ALA A 251 10.51 10.45 -17.31
N ALA A 252 10.57 9.48 -16.41
CA ALA A 252 11.77 9.19 -15.64
C ALA A 252 12.86 8.49 -16.49
N PRO A 253 14.15 8.81 -16.26
CA PRO A 253 15.23 8.02 -16.80
C PRO A 253 15.29 6.64 -16.13
N ARG A 254 16.08 5.73 -16.71
CA ARG A 254 16.17 4.37 -16.18
C ARG A 254 17.61 3.89 -16.01
N ILE A 255 17.76 2.92 -15.14
CA ILE A 255 18.88 2.01 -15.00
C ILE A 255 18.46 0.68 -15.61
N ASP A 256 19.24 0.15 -16.56
CA ASP A 256 18.99 -1.16 -17.17
C ASP A 256 19.78 -2.24 -16.43
N VAL A 257 19.11 -3.28 -15.96
CA VAL A 257 19.73 -4.49 -15.43
C VAL A 257 19.60 -5.62 -16.45
N THR A 258 20.72 -6.21 -16.84
CA THR A 258 20.79 -7.31 -17.81
C THR A 258 21.41 -8.55 -17.21
N ALA A 259 20.97 -9.72 -17.66
CA ALA A 259 21.59 -11.01 -17.36
C ALA A 259 21.25 -12.02 -18.47
N GLN A 260 22.08 -13.05 -18.61
CA GLN A 260 21.85 -14.11 -19.60
C GLN A 260 20.55 -14.87 -19.30
N LEU A 261 19.85 -15.30 -20.35
CA LEU A 261 18.57 -16.00 -20.24
C LEU A 261 18.65 -17.23 -19.31
N SER A 262 19.72 -18.02 -19.43
CA SER A 262 19.92 -19.21 -18.61
C SER A 262 20.11 -18.91 -17.12
N ALA A 263 20.79 -17.81 -16.80
CA ALA A 263 20.97 -17.35 -15.42
C ALA A 263 19.65 -16.82 -14.83
N ARG A 264 18.89 -16.05 -15.62
CA ARG A 264 17.56 -15.56 -15.25
C ARG A 264 16.56 -16.70 -15.01
N ALA A 265 16.63 -17.77 -15.86
CA ALA A 265 15.73 -18.91 -15.74
C ALA A 265 15.97 -19.70 -14.45
N ARG A 266 17.23 -19.93 -14.07
CA ARG A 266 17.56 -20.55 -12.78
C ARG A 266 17.09 -19.71 -11.61
N TYR A 267 17.44 -18.42 -11.60
CA TYR A 267 16.99 -17.50 -10.56
C TYR A 267 15.46 -17.48 -10.42
N LEU A 268 14.75 -17.42 -11.54
CA LEU A 268 13.29 -17.36 -11.52
C LEU A 268 12.66 -18.64 -10.96
N SER A 269 13.19 -19.80 -11.30
CA SER A 269 12.70 -21.09 -10.76
C SER A 269 12.87 -21.19 -9.24
N GLU A 270 13.93 -20.61 -8.68
CA GLU A 270 14.15 -20.52 -7.24
C GLU A 270 13.25 -19.46 -6.58
N ALA A 271 13.13 -18.28 -7.18
CA ALA A 271 12.34 -17.17 -6.66
C ALA A 271 10.82 -17.44 -6.65
N TYR A 272 10.35 -18.41 -7.43
CA TYR A 272 8.95 -18.82 -7.51
C TYR A 272 8.75 -20.25 -6.99
N ALA A 273 9.52 -20.66 -5.97
CA ALA A 273 9.40 -21.97 -5.33
C ALA A 273 7.98 -22.26 -4.83
N ASP A 274 7.27 -21.24 -4.33
CA ASP A 274 5.87 -21.28 -3.93
C ASP A 274 4.91 -21.76 -5.04
N LEU A 275 5.18 -21.37 -6.30
CA LEU A 275 4.42 -21.81 -7.46
C LEU A 275 4.86 -23.19 -7.98
N VAL A 276 6.13 -23.50 -7.81
CA VAL A 276 6.69 -24.83 -8.19
C VAL A 276 6.10 -25.95 -7.35
N GLU A 277 5.76 -25.65 -6.09
CA GLU A 277 5.12 -26.59 -5.16
C GLU A 277 3.64 -26.82 -5.47
N ASP A 278 2.95 -25.89 -6.16
CA ASP A 278 1.53 -26.00 -6.54
C ASP A 278 1.37 -26.10 -8.06
N VAL A 279 1.54 -27.31 -8.60
CA VAL A 279 1.41 -27.60 -10.04
C VAL A 279 0.02 -27.23 -10.56
N SER A 280 -1.05 -27.41 -9.77
CA SER A 280 -2.43 -27.10 -10.18
C SER A 280 -2.61 -25.59 -10.38
N LEU A 281 -2.07 -24.78 -9.46
CA LEU A 281 -2.06 -23.33 -9.61
C LEU A 281 -1.24 -22.89 -10.82
N MET A 282 -0.09 -23.53 -11.06
CA MET A 282 0.75 -23.24 -12.22
C MET A 282 0.02 -23.55 -13.52
N GLU A 283 -0.65 -24.68 -13.64
CA GLU A 283 -1.47 -25.04 -14.83
C GLU A 283 -2.56 -24.01 -15.07
N THR A 284 -3.28 -23.63 -14.02
CA THR A 284 -4.31 -22.59 -14.11
C THR A 284 -3.76 -21.26 -14.62
N ARG A 285 -2.54 -20.88 -14.22
CA ARG A 285 -1.87 -19.67 -14.70
C ARG A 285 -1.41 -19.80 -16.15
N LEU A 286 -0.89 -20.96 -16.55
CA LEU A 286 -0.51 -21.22 -17.93
C LEU A 286 -1.73 -21.13 -18.87
N ASP A 287 -2.91 -21.56 -18.44
CA ASP A 287 -4.13 -21.46 -19.23
C ASP A 287 -4.53 -20.04 -19.59
N GLN A 288 -4.24 -19.09 -18.73
CA GLN A 288 -4.47 -17.67 -18.99
C GLN A 288 -3.63 -17.15 -20.17
N LEU A 289 -2.59 -17.89 -20.59
CA LEU A 289 -1.75 -17.56 -21.73
C LEU A 289 -2.29 -18.11 -23.06
N ILE A 290 -3.27 -19.00 -23.05
CA ILE A 290 -3.84 -19.60 -24.28
C ILE A 290 -4.28 -18.55 -25.31
N PRO A 291 -5.01 -17.47 -24.93
CA PRO A 291 -5.42 -16.44 -25.91
C PRO A 291 -4.25 -15.71 -26.58
N LEU A 292 -3.08 -15.71 -25.96
CA LEU A 292 -1.91 -14.96 -26.42
C LEU A 292 -0.87 -15.83 -27.11
N GLN A 293 -0.79 -17.12 -26.75
CA GLN A 293 0.28 -18.03 -27.16
C GLN A 293 -0.22 -19.25 -27.94
N GLY A 294 -1.53 -19.51 -27.91
CA GLY A 294 -2.18 -20.65 -28.53
C GLY A 294 -2.07 -21.94 -27.73
N HIS A 295 -3.00 -22.87 -27.99
CA HIS A 295 -3.10 -24.14 -27.26
C HIS A 295 -1.84 -25.02 -27.35
N ALA A 296 -1.26 -25.17 -28.53
CA ALA A 296 -0.12 -26.07 -28.74
C ALA A 296 1.11 -25.66 -27.87
N ARG A 297 1.38 -24.37 -27.79
CA ARG A 297 2.50 -23.84 -26.97
C ARG A 297 2.26 -23.99 -25.50
N VAL A 298 1.07 -23.64 -25.02
CA VAL A 298 0.69 -23.78 -23.61
C VAL A 298 0.71 -25.24 -23.18
N GLU A 299 0.27 -26.16 -24.05
CA GLU A 299 0.35 -27.60 -23.79
C GLU A 299 1.80 -28.11 -23.68
N ALA A 300 2.72 -27.57 -24.49
CA ALA A 300 4.14 -27.86 -24.33
C ALA A 300 4.69 -27.38 -23.00
N TRP A 301 4.30 -26.19 -22.53
CA TRP A 301 4.67 -25.64 -21.23
C TRP A 301 4.09 -26.45 -20.07
N ARG A 302 2.84 -26.92 -20.15
CA ARG A 302 2.24 -27.84 -19.15
C ARG A 302 3.04 -29.14 -19.04
N LYS A 303 3.50 -29.70 -20.17
CA LYS A 303 4.35 -30.90 -20.15
C LYS A 303 5.68 -30.66 -19.47
N MET A 304 6.30 -29.48 -19.61
CA MET A 304 7.50 -29.11 -18.87
C MET A 304 7.19 -29.00 -17.35
N ALA A 305 6.11 -28.32 -16.98
CA ALA A 305 5.69 -28.23 -15.57
C ALA A 305 5.44 -29.62 -14.95
N ALA A 306 4.70 -30.49 -15.64
CA ALA A 306 4.40 -31.84 -15.16
C ALA A 306 5.64 -32.74 -14.99
N LYS A 307 6.73 -32.47 -15.74
CA LYS A 307 8.02 -33.18 -15.61
C LYS A 307 8.93 -32.58 -14.52
N GLY A 308 8.60 -31.42 -13.99
CA GLY A 308 9.48 -30.69 -13.09
C GLY A 308 10.59 -29.91 -13.80
N ASP A 309 10.52 -29.72 -15.12
CA ASP A 309 11.52 -29.00 -15.93
C ASP A 309 11.33 -27.47 -15.81
N PHE A 310 11.31 -26.96 -14.56
CA PHE A 310 10.92 -25.56 -14.27
C PHE A 310 11.91 -24.51 -14.80
N VAL A 311 13.20 -24.84 -14.87
CA VAL A 311 14.20 -23.92 -15.47
C VAL A 311 13.96 -23.76 -16.97
N ASP A 312 13.67 -24.85 -17.68
CA ASP A 312 13.36 -24.81 -19.09
C ASP A 312 12.03 -24.11 -19.37
N LEU A 313 11.02 -24.36 -18.52
CA LEU A 313 9.74 -23.66 -18.57
C LEU A 313 9.93 -22.15 -18.37
N ALA A 314 10.68 -21.73 -17.36
CA ALA A 314 10.98 -20.33 -17.11
C ALA A 314 11.70 -19.69 -18.31
N GLY A 315 12.70 -20.38 -18.87
CA GLY A 315 13.41 -19.96 -20.08
C GLY A 315 12.48 -19.76 -21.27
N ALA A 316 11.61 -20.74 -21.53
CA ALA A 316 10.64 -20.68 -22.63
C ALA A 316 9.60 -19.56 -22.46
N LEU A 317 9.07 -19.38 -21.24
CA LEU A 317 8.15 -18.28 -20.92
C LEU A 317 8.82 -16.92 -21.12
N MET A 318 10.06 -16.75 -20.66
CA MET A 318 10.80 -15.50 -20.84
C MET A 318 11.04 -15.20 -22.31
N ALA A 319 11.59 -16.14 -23.06
CA ALA A 319 11.95 -15.93 -24.46
C ALA A 319 10.74 -15.68 -25.37
N LEU A 320 9.62 -16.39 -25.14
CA LEU A 320 8.48 -16.40 -26.05
C LEU A 320 7.32 -15.50 -25.62
N HIS A 321 7.25 -15.14 -24.33
CA HIS A 321 6.13 -14.33 -23.82
C HIS A 321 6.59 -13.01 -23.22
N TYR A 322 7.53 -13.01 -22.25
CA TYR A 322 7.86 -11.81 -21.49
C TYR A 322 8.81 -10.87 -22.23
N ASP A 323 9.97 -11.35 -22.70
CA ASP A 323 11.01 -10.52 -23.31
C ASP A 323 10.50 -9.70 -24.51
N PRO A 324 9.73 -10.28 -25.47
CA PRO A 324 9.16 -9.52 -26.58
C PRO A 324 8.18 -8.41 -26.13
N ARG A 325 7.51 -8.59 -25.00
CA ARG A 325 6.59 -7.59 -24.45
C ARG A 325 7.34 -6.44 -23.79
N TYR A 326 8.41 -6.74 -23.06
CA TYR A 326 9.28 -5.73 -22.48
C TYR A 326 9.95 -4.88 -23.58
N GLU A 327 10.47 -5.49 -24.63
CA GLU A 327 11.04 -4.78 -25.78
C GLU A 327 10.04 -3.84 -26.44
N LYS A 328 8.81 -4.33 -26.68
CA LYS A 328 7.73 -3.52 -27.25
C LYS A 328 7.32 -2.36 -26.32
N SER A 329 7.30 -2.57 -25.02
CA SER A 329 6.99 -1.52 -24.04
C SER A 329 8.07 -0.45 -24.01
N ARG A 330 9.34 -0.85 -23.97
CA ARG A 330 10.49 0.07 -24.01
C ARG A 330 10.51 0.91 -25.28
N ALA A 331 10.22 0.33 -26.42
CA ALA A 331 10.18 1.03 -27.70
C ALA A 331 9.12 2.16 -27.74
N ARG A 332 8.05 2.07 -26.95
CA ARG A 332 7.00 3.09 -26.91
C ARG A 332 7.40 4.34 -26.15
N HIS A 333 8.15 4.21 -25.06
CA HIS A 333 8.48 5.31 -24.17
C HIS A 333 9.92 5.82 -24.34
N ALA A 334 10.81 5.01 -24.94
CA ALA A 334 12.23 5.30 -25.20
C ALA A 334 12.91 6.14 -24.11
N PRO A 335 12.80 5.77 -22.80
CA PRO A 335 13.34 6.54 -21.71
C PRO A 335 14.86 6.59 -21.79
N LYS A 336 15.47 7.70 -21.31
CA LYS A 336 16.91 7.86 -21.25
C LYS A 336 17.51 6.79 -20.34
N VAL A 337 18.43 5.96 -20.85
CA VAL A 337 19.24 5.04 -20.06
C VAL A 337 20.38 5.82 -19.43
N LEU A 338 20.46 5.82 -18.10
CA LEU A 338 21.54 6.47 -17.35
C LEU A 338 22.76 5.55 -17.25
N GLU A 339 22.53 4.27 -16.93
CA GLU A 339 23.58 3.29 -16.69
C GLU A 339 23.06 1.87 -16.99
N ARG A 340 23.98 0.93 -17.28
CA ARG A 340 23.68 -0.49 -17.46
C ARG A 340 24.50 -1.32 -16.48
N PHE A 341 23.81 -2.23 -15.80
CA PHE A 341 24.43 -3.19 -14.89
C PHE A 341 24.21 -4.59 -15.43
N ASP A 342 25.29 -5.22 -15.90
CA ASP A 342 25.25 -6.60 -16.35
C ASP A 342 25.59 -7.54 -15.19
N LEU A 343 24.66 -8.45 -14.87
CA LEU A 343 24.88 -9.51 -13.91
C LEU A 343 25.37 -10.73 -14.67
N CYS A 344 26.65 -11.03 -14.56
CA CYS A 344 27.26 -12.19 -15.23
C CYS A 344 26.57 -13.50 -14.85
N ASP A 345 26.18 -13.60 -13.57
CA ASP A 345 25.31 -14.64 -13.01
C ASP A 345 24.29 -14.00 -12.07
N MET A 346 23.37 -14.80 -11.53
CA MET A 346 22.35 -14.34 -10.62
C MET A 346 22.63 -14.77 -9.17
N SER A 347 23.90 -15.06 -8.85
CA SER A 347 24.31 -15.42 -7.49
C SER A 347 24.01 -14.31 -6.48
N GLU A 348 23.94 -14.65 -5.22
CA GLU A 348 23.74 -13.68 -4.16
C GLU A 348 24.82 -12.60 -4.16
N SER A 349 26.08 -13.02 -4.34
CA SER A 349 27.23 -12.11 -4.40
C SER A 349 27.14 -11.13 -5.58
N ALA A 350 26.73 -11.60 -6.77
CA ALA A 350 26.58 -10.73 -7.95
C ALA A 350 25.46 -9.69 -7.75
N ARG A 351 24.33 -10.11 -7.17
CA ARG A 351 23.22 -9.21 -6.84
C ARG A 351 23.59 -8.19 -5.76
N GLU A 352 24.36 -8.62 -4.77
CA GLU A 352 24.86 -7.76 -3.70
C GLU A 352 25.84 -6.69 -4.24
N ASP A 353 26.79 -7.06 -5.11
CA ASP A 353 27.68 -6.12 -5.78
C ASP A 353 26.91 -5.13 -6.68
N ALA A 354 26.00 -5.65 -7.50
CA ALA A 354 25.15 -4.81 -8.37
C ALA A 354 24.35 -3.79 -7.56
N ALA A 355 23.73 -4.19 -6.45
CA ALA A 355 22.98 -3.29 -5.57
C ALA A 355 23.89 -2.22 -4.95
N GLY A 356 25.11 -2.59 -4.54
CA GLY A 356 26.11 -1.64 -4.03
C GLY A 356 26.54 -0.62 -5.09
N ARG A 357 26.72 -1.03 -6.33
CA ARG A 357 27.03 -0.15 -7.47
C ARG A 357 25.85 0.77 -7.81
N ILE A 358 24.63 0.24 -7.85
CA ILE A 358 23.41 1.05 -8.08
C ILE A 358 23.24 2.08 -6.98
N ALA A 359 23.41 1.72 -5.71
CA ALA A 359 23.26 2.65 -4.59
C ALA A 359 24.28 3.81 -4.67
N ARG A 360 25.55 3.51 -5.00
CA ARG A 360 26.58 4.56 -5.21
C ARG A 360 26.22 5.46 -6.38
N PHE A 361 25.82 4.88 -7.51
CA PHE A 361 25.42 5.64 -8.70
C PHE A 361 24.25 6.59 -8.40
N LEU A 362 23.22 6.13 -7.66
CA LEU A 362 22.09 6.99 -7.26
C LEU A 362 22.51 8.13 -6.32
N ALA A 363 23.49 7.91 -5.47
CA ALA A 363 24.00 8.95 -4.56
C ALA A 363 24.81 10.05 -5.27
N GLU A 364 25.28 9.79 -6.48
CA GLU A 364 26.03 10.73 -7.32
C GLU A 364 25.13 11.52 -8.29
N LEU A 365 23.84 11.16 -8.40
CA LEU A 365 22.83 11.84 -9.23
C LEU A 365 22.25 13.06 -8.50
#